data_3cd3ca2c6db9cf50c69b9c196d0a1f37
#
_entry.id   3cd3ca2c6db9cf50c69b9c196d0a1f37
#
_cell.length_a   1.000
_cell.length_b   1.000
_cell.length_c   1.000
_cell.angle_alpha   90.00
_cell.angle_beta   90.00
_cell.angle_gamma   90.00
#
_symmetry.space_group_name_H-M   'P 1'
#
loop_
_entity.id
_entity.type
_entity.pdbx_description
1 polymer ?
#
loop_
_entity_poly.entity_id
_entity_poly.type
_entity_poly.pdbx_seq_one_letter_code
_entity_poly.pdbx_strand_id
1 'polypeptide(L)'
;MTQFIYAPILKWKKGEIKALENLSREDRNKVYPIIHFVEEKNEVTFLEEINKLFGDRNEVFIPYLDYKRGFPMNIVPILGIDNFQNYSGKKAIIVRENDIERTVLNDNDIYDLYIILDIFKLYETNIIGYKKYLVNTFINNNIELLKTERVKGLIICSTSFPDTEISNTLSTNTVEEYPKFEINLFNQILVENAFLGNKLIFSDYGTTRFTNDTPEGENFFFSNAADKIKYSTWDKYIFMKGKKDVKNYIELAKELVERPDFLDDFNSFGNEEIKRKATGNNGVGNHMNWVTYCCNHHIVLVLRQLSQ
;
A
#
# COMPACT_ATOMS: atom_id res chain seq x y z
N MET A 1 -13.16 -6.24 -20.42
CA MET A 1 -13.05 -5.36 -19.23
C MET A 1 -11.62 -5.32 -18.82
N THR A 2 -11.06 -4.15 -18.71
CA THR A 2 -9.68 -3.93 -18.24
C THR A 2 -9.61 -4.36 -16.77
N GLN A 3 -8.78 -5.36 -16.44
CA GLN A 3 -8.64 -5.77 -15.06
C GLN A 3 -7.63 -4.83 -14.40
N PHE A 4 -8.11 -3.91 -13.58
CA PHE A 4 -7.24 -3.06 -12.78
C PHE A 4 -6.54 -3.88 -11.70
N ILE A 5 -5.26 -3.64 -11.55
CA ILE A 5 -4.40 -4.26 -10.55
C ILE A 5 -4.08 -3.20 -9.48
N TYR A 6 -4.07 -3.61 -8.23
CA TYR A 6 -3.69 -2.78 -7.10
C TYR A 6 -2.43 -3.34 -6.45
N ALA A 7 -1.42 -2.51 -6.27
CA ALA A 7 -0.14 -2.90 -5.70
C ALA A 7 0.11 -2.22 -4.32
N PRO A 8 -0.60 -2.61 -3.25
CA PRO A 8 -0.41 -1.99 -1.94
C PRO A 8 0.99 -2.25 -1.39
N ILE A 9 1.59 -1.25 -0.73
CA ILE A 9 2.82 -1.43 0.04
C ILE A 9 2.46 -1.93 1.43
N LEU A 10 2.98 -3.09 1.82
CA LEU A 10 2.66 -3.78 3.08
C LEU A 10 3.93 -4.13 3.87
N LYS A 11 3.86 -4.03 5.21
CA LYS A 11 4.98 -4.37 6.13
C LYS A 11 5.17 -5.87 6.36
N TRP A 12 4.30 -6.68 5.83
CA TRP A 12 4.27 -8.13 6.04
C TRP A 12 4.21 -8.56 7.51
N LYS A 13 3.44 -7.83 8.32
CA LYS A 13 3.13 -8.19 9.70
C LYS A 13 1.84 -9.00 9.78
N LYS A 14 1.64 -9.73 10.88
CA LYS A 14 0.47 -10.60 11.08
C LYS A 14 -0.87 -9.94 10.78
N GLY A 15 -1.03 -8.64 11.10
CA GLY A 15 -2.28 -7.91 10.85
C GLY A 15 -2.57 -7.76 9.36
N GLU A 16 -1.56 -7.40 8.57
CA GLU A 16 -1.68 -7.23 7.12
C GLU A 16 -1.82 -8.59 6.40
N ILE A 17 -1.06 -9.60 6.82
CA ILE A 17 -1.21 -10.97 6.30
C ILE A 17 -2.66 -11.47 6.50
N LYS A 18 -3.22 -11.28 7.70
CA LYS A 18 -4.61 -11.62 7.97
C LYS A 18 -5.60 -10.78 7.17
N ALA A 19 -5.29 -9.51 6.91
CA ALA A 19 -6.12 -8.68 6.04
C ALA A 19 -6.22 -9.28 4.63
N LEU A 20 -5.11 -9.75 4.09
CA LEU A 20 -5.05 -10.43 2.79
C LEU A 20 -5.74 -11.81 2.81
N GLU A 21 -5.58 -12.59 3.89
CA GLU A 21 -6.25 -13.89 4.06
C GLU A 21 -7.79 -13.76 4.01
N ASN A 22 -8.32 -12.64 4.51
CA ASN A 22 -9.75 -12.35 4.56
C ASN A 22 -10.29 -11.62 3.32
N LEU A 23 -9.50 -11.43 2.29
CA LEU A 23 -10.01 -10.98 0.99
C LEU A 23 -10.79 -12.10 0.30
N SER A 24 -11.83 -11.74 -0.45
CA SER A 24 -12.45 -12.66 -1.40
C SER A 24 -11.39 -13.17 -2.38
N ARG A 25 -11.64 -14.33 -2.99
CA ARG A 25 -10.74 -14.84 -4.05
C ARG A 25 -10.63 -13.88 -5.23
N GLU A 26 -11.74 -13.23 -5.59
CA GLU A 26 -11.79 -12.26 -6.67
C GLU A 26 -10.95 -11.03 -6.35
N ASP A 27 -11.12 -10.45 -5.16
CA ASP A 27 -10.36 -9.27 -4.73
C ASP A 27 -8.86 -9.60 -4.60
N ARG A 28 -8.52 -10.75 -4.02
CA ARG A 28 -7.14 -11.20 -3.86
C ARG A 28 -6.42 -11.35 -5.20
N ASN A 29 -7.11 -11.84 -6.23
CA ASN A 29 -6.53 -11.98 -7.57
C ASN A 29 -6.18 -10.63 -8.24
N LYS A 30 -6.65 -9.50 -7.71
CA LYS A 30 -6.35 -8.15 -8.19
C LYS A 30 -5.25 -7.44 -7.37
N VAL A 31 -4.75 -8.09 -6.30
CA VAL A 31 -3.74 -7.51 -5.38
C VAL A 31 -2.37 -8.06 -5.69
N TYR A 32 -1.42 -7.18 -6.03
CA TYR A 32 -0.02 -7.48 -6.35
C TYR A 32 0.89 -6.74 -5.35
N PRO A 33 1.04 -7.22 -4.12
CA PRO A 33 1.61 -6.43 -3.04
C PRO A 33 3.10 -6.16 -3.22
N ILE A 34 3.51 -4.97 -2.81
CA ILE A 34 4.91 -4.59 -2.61
C ILE A 34 5.23 -4.80 -1.13
N ILE A 35 6.14 -5.70 -0.83
CA ILE A 35 6.48 -6.04 0.55
C ILE A 35 7.65 -5.19 1.03
N HIS A 36 7.44 -4.54 2.16
CA HIS A 36 8.50 -3.84 2.88
C HIS A 36 8.82 -4.57 4.18
N PHE A 37 10.02 -5.15 4.27
CA PHE A 37 10.45 -5.84 5.48
C PHE A 37 10.85 -4.83 6.56
N VAL A 38 10.17 -4.88 7.69
CA VAL A 38 10.50 -4.08 8.88
C VAL A 38 11.22 -4.91 9.95
N GLU A 39 11.29 -6.22 9.76
CA GLU A 39 11.94 -7.20 10.65
C GLU A 39 12.52 -8.30 9.77
N GLU A 40 13.64 -8.89 10.21
CA GLU A 40 14.17 -10.07 9.55
C GLU A 40 13.14 -11.20 9.56
N LYS A 41 12.90 -11.80 8.41
CA LYS A 41 12.00 -12.93 8.24
C LYS A 41 12.82 -14.16 7.86
N ASN A 42 12.44 -15.30 8.41
CA ASN A 42 12.95 -16.57 7.90
C ASN A 42 12.46 -16.75 6.46
N GLU A 43 13.38 -16.94 5.53
CA GLU A 43 13.11 -17.06 4.09
C GLU A 43 12.04 -18.13 3.81
N VAL A 44 12.20 -19.32 4.40
CA VAL A 44 11.29 -20.44 4.15
C VAL A 44 9.87 -20.12 4.60
N THR A 45 9.72 -19.60 5.83
CA THR A 45 8.41 -19.22 6.37
C THR A 45 7.76 -18.13 5.52
N PHE A 46 8.53 -17.14 5.09
CA PHE A 46 8.03 -16.06 4.25
C PHE A 46 7.52 -16.57 2.90
N LEU A 47 8.29 -17.43 2.23
CA LEU A 47 7.91 -18.00 0.93
C LEU A 47 6.68 -18.91 1.06
N GLU A 48 6.55 -19.66 2.17
CA GLU A 48 5.36 -20.45 2.46
C GLU A 48 4.11 -19.59 2.65
N GLU A 49 4.24 -18.47 3.38
CA GLU A 49 3.15 -17.51 3.57
C GLU A 49 2.70 -16.89 2.23
N ILE A 50 3.65 -16.47 1.39
CA ILE A 50 3.36 -15.94 0.04
C ILE A 50 2.66 -16.98 -0.82
N ASN A 51 3.19 -18.21 -0.87
CA ASN A 51 2.62 -19.27 -1.68
C ASN A 51 1.20 -19.63 -1.22
N LYS A 52 0.97 -19.68 0.09
CA LYS A 52 -0.37 -19.92 0.66
C LYS A 52 -1.38 -18.86 0.22
N LEU A 53 -0.96 -17.59 0.18
CA LEU A 53 -1.85 -16.46 -0.13
C LEU A 53 -2.11 -16.29 -1.63
N PHE A 54 -1.07 -16.37 -2.43
CA PHE A 54 -1.11 -15.97 -3.84
C PHE A 54 -0.86 -17.15 -4.80
N GLY A 55 -0.21 -18.22 -4.35
CA GLY A 55 0.23 -19.31 -5.24
C GLY A 55 1.11 -18.74 -6.36
N ASP A 56 0.89 -19.24 -7.59
CA ASP A 56 1.63 -18.79 -8.78
C ASP A 56 0.90 -17.67 -9.57
N ARG A 57 -0.17 -17.10 -9.00
CA ARG A 57 -1.09 -16.25 -9.78
C ARG A 57 -0.73 -14.79 -9.79
N ASN A 58 -0.35 -14.26 -8.63
CA ASN A 58 -0.14 -12.83 -8.46
C ASN A 58 1.33 -12.56 -8.22
N GLU A 59 1.84 -11.52 -8.84
CA GLU A 59 3.19 -11.08 -8.59
C GLU A 59 3.28 -10.40 -7.23
N VAL A 60 4.37 -10.71 -6.54
CA VAL A 60 4.69 -10.16 -5.23
C VAL A 60 6.05 -9.50 -5.32
N PHE A 61 6.10 -8.21 -5.14
CA PHE A 61 7.33 -7.42 -5.23
C PHE A 61 8.03 -7.41 -3.87
N ILE A 62 9.29 -7.80 -3.85
CA ILE A 62 10.09 -7.82 -2.61
C ILE A 62 11.44 -7.15 -2.83
N PRO A 63 12.04 -6.49 -1.81
CA PRO A 63 13.43 -6.06 -1.89
C PRO A 63 14.32 -7.24 -2.26
N TYR A 64 15.30 -6.98 -3.12
CA TYR A 64 16.24 -8.03 -3.52
C TYR A 64 17.00 -8.54 -2.31
N LEU A 65 16.84 -9.82 -2.05
CA LEU A 65 17.58 -10.57 -1.06
C LEU A 65 18.32 -11.67 -1.80
N ASP A 66 19.53 -11.97 -1.40
CA ASP A 66 20.34 -13.03 -2.01
C ASP A 66 19.81 -14.42 -1.59
N TYR A 67 18.68 -14.80 -2.17
CA TYR A 67 18.08 -16.11 -1.94
C TYR A 67 18.89 -17.21 -2.60
N LYS A 68 19.45 -18.08 -1.79
CA LYS A 68 20.29 -19.21 -2.24
C LYS A 68 19.58 -20.21 -3.16
N ARG A 69 18.26 -20.25 -3.13
CA ARG A 69 17.42 -21.24 -3.87
C ARG A 69 16.76 -20.66 -5.13
N GLY A 70 17.02 -19.40 -5.46
CA GLY A 70 16.27 -18.69 -6.50
C GLY A 70 14.85 -18.30 -6.06
N PHE A 71 14.24 -17.38 -6.79
CA PHE A 71 12.91 -16.88 -6.49
C PHE A 71 11.83 -17.79 -7.12
N PRO A 72 10.69 -18.05 -6.43
CA PRO A 72 9.49 -18.56 -7.08
C PRO A 72 9.05 -17.68 -8.25
N MET A 73 8.37 -18.26 -9.25
CA MET A 73 8.00 -17.56 -10.50
C MET A 73 7.14 -16.31 -10.30
N ASN A 74 6.40 -16.23 -9.21
CA ASN A 74 5.55 -15.10 -8.88
C ASN A 74 6.23 -14.02 -8.03
N ILE A 75 7.46 -14.23 -7.60
CA ILE A 75 8.23 -13.23 -6.86
C ILE A 75 9.03 -12.36 -7.81
N VAL A 76 8.84 -11.06 -7.69
CA VAL A 76 9.52 -10.04 -8.47
C VAL A 76 10.50 -9.28 -7.57
N PRO A 77 11.81 -9.52 -7.70
CA PRO A 77 12.79 -8.80 -6.91
C PRO A 77 12.84 -7.32 -7.31
N ILE A 78 12.87 -6.45 -6.31
CA ILE A 78 13.10 -5.01 -6.49
C ILE A 78 14.60 -4.77 -6.40
N LEU A 79 15.18 -4.29 -7.49
CA LEU A 79 16.62 -4.07 -7.65
C LEU A 79 16.94 -2.57 -7.61
N GLY A 80 18.18 -2.25 -7.27
CA GLY A 80 18.69 -0.89 -7.44
C GLY A 80 18.81 -0.52 -8.92
N ILE A 81 18.59 0.76 -9.23
CA ILE A 81 18.65 1.27 -10.60
C ILE A 81 20.00 1.05 -11.28
N ASP A 82 21.08 0.96 -10.51
CA ASP A 82 22.43 0.76 -11.01
C ASP A 82 22.76 -0.71 -11.37
N ASN A 83 21.98 -1.65 -10.84
CA ASN A 83 22.31 -3.08 -10.90
C ASN A 83 21.26 -3.95 -11.60
N PHE A 84 20.09 -3.40 -11.94
CA PHE A 84 18.98 -4.20 -12.46
C PHE A 84 19.26 -4.83 -13.84
N GLN A 85 20.15 -4.24 -14.64
CA GLN A 85 20.52 -4.74 -15.96
C GLN A 85 21.24 -6.10 -15.89
N ASN A 86 21.97 -6.34 -14.80
CA ASN A 86 22.72 -7.58 -14.60
C ASN A 86 21.86 -8.77 -14.18
N TYR A 87 20.56 -8.54 -13.90
CA TYR A 87 19.65 -9.57 -13.47
C TYR A 87 18.84 -10.10 -14.64
N SER A 88 18.95 -11.41 -14.90
CA SER A 88 18.15 -12.10 -15.91
C SER A 88 16.83 -12.56 -15.30
N GLY A 89 15.70 -12.17 -15.88
CA GLY A 89 14.36 -12.56 -15.43
C GLY A 89 13.50 -11.38 -15.05
N LYS A 90 12.31 -11.69 -14.56
CA LYS A 90 11.33 -10.71 -14.12
C LYS A 90 11.86 -9.92 -12.93
N LYS A 91 11.78 -8.60 -13.00
CA LYS A 91 12.36 -7.69 -12.02
C LYS A 91 11.59 -6.40 -11.90
N ALA A 92 11.79 -5.70 -10.79
CA ALA A 92 11.29 -4.34 -10.59
C ALA A 92 12.45 -3.40 -10.21
N ILE A 93 12.29 -2.12 -10.53
CA ILE A 93 13.13 -1.04 -10.01
C ILE A 93 12.26 -0.04 -9.28
N ILE A 94 12.84 0.63 -8.28
CA ILE A 94 12.21 1.76 -7.61
C ILE A 94 12.91 3.05 -8.03
N VAL A 95 12.14 4.00 -8.55
CA VAL A 95 12.60 5.35 -8.86
C VAL A 95 11.96 6.29 -7.86
N ARG A 96 12.78 6.89 -7.01
CA ARG A 96 12.31 7.81 -5.99
C ARG A 96 12.11 9.20 -6.55
N GLU A 97 11.28 9.99 -5.90
CA GLU A 97 10.89 11.34 -6.32
C GLU A 97 12.06 12.20 -6.82
N ASN A 98 13.16 12.22 -6.09
CA ASN A 98 14.35 13.04 -6.41
C ASN A 98 15.07 12.61 -7.69
N ASP A 99 14.83 11.41 -8.16
CA ASP A 99 15.52 10.82 -9.33
C ASP A 99 14.61 10.75 -10.56
N ILE A 100 13.30 11.00 -10.41
CA ILE A 100 12.31 10.83 -11.48
C ILE A 100 12.65 11.63 -12.72
N GLU A 101 12.98 12.91 -12.59
CA GLU A 101 13.27 13.80 -13.72
C GLU A 101 14.53 13.41 -14.50
N ARG A 102 15.49 12.79 -13.81
CA ARG A 102 16.81 12.44 -14.38
C ARG A 102 16.86 11.02 -14.92
N THR A 103 15.88 10.18 -14.56
CA THR A 103 15.91 8.76 -14.93
C THR A 103 15.46 8.58 -16.36
N VAL A 104 16.42 8.21 -17.20
CA VAL A 104 16.20 7.72 -18.57
C VAL A 104 16.73 6.29 -18.64
N LEU A 105 15.86 5.35 -18.97
CA LEU A 105 16.19 3.94 -19.03
C LEU A 105 16.67 3.57 -20.44
N ASN A 106 17.86 3.02 -20.53
CA ASN A 106 18.41 2.55 -21.80
C ASN A 106 17.82 1.20 -22.20
N ASP A 107 17.46 1.07 -23.47
CA ASP A 107 16.60 0.01 -24.01
C ASP A 107 17.28 -1.36 -24.19
N ASN A 108 18.62 -1.44 -24.24
CA ASN A 108 19.28 -2.59 -24.87
C ASN A 108 19.21 -3.93 -24.11
N ASP A 109 18.94 -3.92 -22.78
CA ASP A 109 18.95 -5.14 -21.95
C ASP A 109 17.76 -5.24 -20.98
N ILE A 110 16.66 -4.56 -21.29
CA ILE A 110 15.48 -4.52 -20.44
C ILE A 110 14.47 -5.56 -20.91
N TYR A 111 14.14 -6.53 -20.05
CA TYR A 111 13.08 -7.51 -20.26
C TYR A 111 12.33 -7.73 -18.96
N ASP A 112 11.01 -7.96 -19.07
CA ASP A 112 10.13 -8.29 -17.95
C ASP A 112 10.27 -7.32 -16.74
N LEU A 113 10.35 -6.01 -17.05
CA LEU A 113 10.59 -4.95 -16.08
C LEU A 113 9.28 -4.35 -15.55
N TYR A 114 9.17 -4.24 -14.23
CA TYR A 114 8.24 -3.34 -13.55
C TYR A 114 9.00 -2.11 -13.07
N ILE A 115 8.36 -0.96 -13.16
CA ILE A 115 8.91 0.31 -12.68
C ILE A 115 8.00 0.85 -11.61
N ILE A 116 8.52 1.08 -10.41
CA ILE A 116 7.81 1.66 -9.27
C ILE A 116 8.26 3.11 -9.15
N LEU A 117 7.35 4.05 -9.46
CA LEU A 117 7.58 5.47 -9.20
C LEU A 117 7.05 5.80 -7.81
N ASP A 118 7.95 5.97 -6.86
CA ASP A 118 7.61 6.35 -5.50
C ASP A 118 7.66 7.88 -5.36
N ILE A 119 6.51 8.50 -5.61
CA ILE A 119 6.31 9.95 -5.50
C ILE A 119 5.85 10.40 -4.12
N PHE A 120 5.67 9.47 -3.24
CA PHE A 120 5.47 9.53 -1.81
C PHE A 120 4.36 10.50 -1.33
N LYS A 121 4.66 11.70 -0.87
CA LYS A 121 3.74 12.54 -0.07
C LYS A 121 2.75 13.36 -0.90
N LEU A 122 1.45 13.34 -0.52
CA LEU A 122 0.36 14.09 -1.13
C LEU A 122 -0.44 14.90 -0.08
N TYR A 123 0.21 15.56 0.87
CA TYR A 123 -0.49 16.19 1.99
C TYR A 123 -1.18 17.51 1.66
N GLU A 124 -0.83 18.13 0.54
CA GLU A 124 -1.32 19.45 0.16
C GLU A 124 -1.80 19.44 -1.29
N THR A 125 -2.88 20.15 -1.54
CA THR A 125 -3.49 20.23 -2.90
C THR A 125 -2.57 20.82 -3.96
N ASN A 126 -1.69 21.75 -3.60
CA ASN A 126 -0.72 22.36 -4.50
C ASN A 126 0.39 21.38 -4.94
N ILE A 127 0.67 20.34 -4.14
CA ILE A 127 1.67 19.31 -4.45
C ILE A 127 1.17 18.37 -5.56
N ILE A 128 -0.13 18.15 -5.71
CA ILE A 128 -0.70 17.22 -6.68
C ILE A 128 -0.26 17.55 -8.11
N GLY A 129 -0.32 18.83 -8.49
CA GLY A 129 0.13 19.30 -9.80
C GLY A 129 1.60 19.01 -10.07
N TYR A 130 2.46 19.23 -9.08
CA TYR A 130 3.89 18.95 -9.18
C TYR A 130 4.15 17.44 -9.27
N LYS A 131 3.48 16.60 -8.46
CA LYS A 131 3.62 15.15 -8.52
C LYS A 131 3.16 14.58 -9.87
N LYS A 132 2.05 15.11 -10.40
CA LYS A 132 1.60 14.75 -11.75
C LYS A 132 2.62 15.14 -12.82
N TYR A 133 3.20 16.34 -12.72
CA TYR A 133 4.28 16.78 -13.61
C TYR A 133 5.47 15.83 -13.57
N LEU A 134 5.93 15.42 -12.39
CA LEU A 134 7.05 14.47 -12.26
C LEU A 134 6.77 13.14 -12.97
N VAL A 135 5.59 12.56 -12.74
CA VAL A 135 5.22 11.29 -13.37
C VAL A 135 5.14 11.43 -14.90
N ASN A 136 4.52 12.49 -15.39
CA ASN A 136 4.42 12.74 -16.83
C ASN A 136 5.80 12.99 -17.45
N THR A 137 6.71 13.67 -16.76
CA THR A 137 8.10 13.84 -17.20
C THR A 137 8.81 12.51 -17.34
N PHE A 138 8.68 11.61 -16.34
CA PHE A 138 9.25 10.27 -16.44
C PHE A 138 8.66 9.49 -17.63
N ILE A 139 7.34 9.53 -17.80
CA ILE A 139 6.68 8.84 -18.91
C ILE A 139 7.18 9.35 -20.25
N ASN A 140 7.29 10.67 -20.42
CA ASN A 140 7.77 11.28 -21.66
C ASN A 140 9.24 10.92 -21.96
N ASN A 141 10.10 10.94 -20.94
CA ASN A 141 11.50 10.59 -21.07
C ASN A 141 11.73 9.11 -21.43
N ASN A 142 10.77 8.24 -21.12
CA ASN A 142 10.87 6.79 -21.32
C ASN A 142 9.76 6.22 -22.21
N ILE A 143 9.09 7.05 -23.00
CA ILE A 143 7.86 6.71 -23.72
C ILE A 143 8.03 5.53 -24.68
N GLU A 144 9.15 5.49 -25.42
CA GLU A 144 9.41 4.42 -26.39
C GLU A 144 9.60 3.07 -25.68
N LEU A 145 10.30 3.06 -24.55
CA LEU A 145 10.47 1.85 -23.74
C LEU A 145 9.13 1.40 -23.12
N LEU A 146 8.37 2.33 -22.55
CA LEU A 146 7.08 2.05 -21.89
C LEU A 146 6.03 1.45 -22.84
N LYS A 147 6.09 1.77 -24.15
CA LYS A 147 5.23 1.18 -25.18
C LYS A 147 5.59 -0.27 -25.51
N THR A 148 6.81 -0.71 -25.24
CA THR A 148 7.25 -2.07 -25.56
C THR A 148 6.72 -3.12 -24.60
N GLU A 149 6.61 -4.38 -25.01
CA GLU A 149 6.27 -5.51 -24.14
C GLU A 149 7.35 -5.86 -23.11
N ARG A 150 8.49 -5.17 -23.14
CA ARG A 150 9.59 -5.33 -22.20
C ARG A 150 9.25 -4.76 -20.82
N VAL A 151 8.45 -3.69 -20.78
CA VAL A 151 7.91 -3.14 -19.54
C VAL A 151 6.53 -3.75 -19.29
N LYS A 152 6.41 -4.45 -18.18
CA LYS A 152 5.18 -5.13 -17.75
C LYS A 152 4.23 -4.23 -16.99
N GLY A 153 4.77 -3.24 -16.26
CA GLY A 153 3.96 -2.29 -15.53
C GLY A 153 4.73 -1.08 -15.05
N LEU A 154 4.01 0.03 -14.96
CA LEU A 154 4.42 1.28 -14.32
C LEU A 154 3.54 1.49 -13.11
N ILE A 155 4.10 1.28 -11.93
CA ILE A 155 3.41 1.36 -10.65
C ILE A 155 3.59 2.76 -10.09
N ILE A 156 2.49 3.50 -9.93
CA ILE A 156 2.51 4.85 -9.35
C ILE A 156 2.16 4.73 -7.87
N CYS A 157 3.15 4.98 -7.03
CA CYS A 157 3.02 4.88 -5.58
C CYS A 157 3.01 6.26 -4.93
N SER A 158 1.97 6.54 -4.17
CA SER A 158 1.82 7.78 -3.42
C SER A 158 1.04 7.56 -2.12
N THR A 159 1.05 8.55 -1.23
CA THR A 159 0.21 8.53 -0.02
C THR A 159 -0.15 9.92 0.45
N SER A 160 -1.42 10.12 0.78
CA SER A 160 -1.91 11.26 1.57
C SER A 160 -2.18 10.87 3.04
N PHE A 161 -1.94 9.61 3.41
CA PHE A 161 -2.03 9.20 4.80
C PHE A 161 -0.95 9.91 5.63
N PRO A 162 -1.30 10.49 6.79
CA PRO A 162 -0.37 11.28 7.59
C PRO A 162 0.78 10.44 8.15
N ASP A 163 1.89 11.10 8.42
CA ASP A 163 3.11 10.49 8.94
C ASP A 163 2.89 9.79 10.29
N THR A 164 3.70 8.77 10.56
CA THR A 164 3.71 8.09 11.87
C THR A 164 4.05 9.03 13.01
N GLU A 165 4.84 10.08 12.75
CA GLU A 165 5.13 11.12 13.74
C GLU A 165 3.87 11.86 14.17
N ILE A 166 2.97 12.20 13.25
CA ILE A 166 1.67 12.79 13.57
C ILE A 166 0.89 11.86 14.49
N SER A 167 0.92 10.55 14.25
CA SER A 167 0.25 9.59 15.14
C SER A 167 0.78 9.59 16.58
N ASN A 168 2.02 10.03 16.80
CA ASN A 168 2.63 10.15 18.11
C ASN A 168 2.39 11.53 18.75
N THR A 169 2.33 12.57 17.91
CA THR A 169 2.12 13.98 18.34
C THR A 169 0.64 14.30 18.57
N LEU A 170 -0.29 13.57 17.95
CA LEU A 170 -1.72 13.75 18.18
C LEU A 170 -2.07 13.61 19.65
N SER A 171 -2.89 14.52 20.15
CA SER A 171 -3.45 14.45 21.48
C SER A 171 -4.22 13.14 21.66
N THR A 172 -4.29 12.62 22.87
CA THR A 172 -5.16 11.50 23.18
C THR A 172 -6.63 11.93 23.10
N ASN A 173 -7.51 11.00 22.74
CA ASN A 173 -8.95 11.23 22.58
C ASN A 173 -9.27 12.26 21.48
N THR A 174 -8.66 12.06 20.30
CA THR A 174 -8.86 12.93 19.11
C THR A 174 -9.30 12.11 17.91
N VAL A 175 -10.08 12.78 17.06
CA VAL A 175 -10.42 12.31 15.71
C VAL A 175 -9.91 13.34 14.72
N GLU A 176 -9.14 12.89 13.74
CA GLU A 176 -8.65 13.73 12.65
C GLU A 176 -8.95 13.12 11.30
N GLU A 177 -9.14 13.99 10.32
CA GLU A 177 -9.47 13.62 8.95
C GLU A 177 -8.43 14.14 7.99
N TYR A 178 -8.06 13.30 7.03
CA TYR A 178 -7.07 13.63 6.01
C TYR A 178 -7.64 13.29 4.63
N PRO A 179 -7.67 14.23 3.68
CA PRO A 179 -8.20 13.96 2.34
C PRO A 179 -7.34 12.93 1.60
N LYS A 180 -7.99 12.08 0.80
CA LYS A 180 -7.35 11.11 -0.08
C LYS A 180 -7.14 11.73 -1.45
N PHE A 181 -5.90 11.87 -1.86
CA PHE A 181 -5.55 12.44 -3.16
C PHE A 181 -5.03 11.40 -4.16
N GLU A 182 -4.64 10.20 -3.70
CA GLU A 182 -3.94 9.20 -4.47
C GLU A 182 -4.73 8.74 -5.69
N ILE A 183 -5.98 8.37 -5.50
CA ILE A 183 -6.86 7.91 -6.60
C ILE A 183 -7.12 9.02 -7.61
N ASN A 184 -7.35 10.25 -7.15
CA ASN A 184 -7.57 11.37 -8.04
C ASN A 184 -6.33 11.66 -8.89
N LEU A 185 -5.14 11.67 -8.28
CA LEU A 185 -3.88 11.83 -9.00
C LEU A 185 -3.68 10.72 -10.02
N PHE A 186 -3.88 9.46 -9.63
CA PHE A 186 -3.75 8.31 -10.51
C PHE A 186 -4.70 8.40 -11.71
N ASN A 187 -5.96 8.75 -11.48
CA ASN A 187 -6.95 8.90 -12.55
C ASN A 187 -6.58 10.00 -13.54
N GLN A 188 -6.03 11.13 -13.06
CA GLN A 188 -5.54 12.18 -13.95
C GLN A 188 -4.37 11.67 -14.82
N ILE A 189 -3.41 10.95 -14.22
CA ILE A 189 -2.29 10.36 -14.94
C ILE A 189 -2.78 9.33 -15.98
N LEU A 190 -3.74 8.49 -15.60
CA LEU A 190 -4.33 7.46 -16.47
C LEU A 190 -5.01 8.09 -17.70
N VAL A 191 -5.77 9.16 -17.51
CA VAL A 191 -6.44 9.87 -18.61
C VAL A 191 -5.41 10.51 -19.56
N GLU A 192 -4.40 11.17 -19.02
CA GLU A 192 -3.35 11.84 -19.81
C GLU A 192 -2.45 10.83 -20.53
N ASN A 193 -2.31 9.62 -20.03
CA ASN A 193 -1.42 8.57 -20.54
C ASN A 193 -2.20 7.29 -20.94
N ALA A 194 -3.40 7.46 -21.49
CA ALA A 194 -4.29 6.34 -21.85
C ALA A 194 -3.64 5.28 -22.77
N PHE A 195 -2.59 5.65 -23.52
CA PHE A 195 -1.84 4.72 -24.38
C PHE A 195 -1.10 3.62 -23.59
N LEU A 196 -0.82 3.83 -22.31
CA LEU A 196 -0.20 2.82 -21.42
C LEU A 196 -1.22 1.75 -20.98
N GLY A 197 -2.52 2.11 -20.97
CA GLY A 197 -3.59 1.16 -20.67
C GLY A 197 -3.34 0.40 -19.35
N ASN A 198 -3.37 -0.92 -19.43
CA ASN A 198 -3.21 -1.82 -18.28
C ASN A 198 -1.81 -1.84 -17.68
N LYS A 199 -0.84 -1.18 -18.29
CA LYS A 199 0.51 -1.07 -17.72
C LYS A 199 0.56 -0.08 -16.55
N LEU A 200 -0.39 0.88 -16.47
CA LEU A 200 -0.48 1.75 -15.31
C LEU A 200 -1.12 0.99 -14.14
N ILE A 201 -0.41 0.92 -13.03
CA ILE A 201 -0.80 0.19 -11.83
C ILE A 201 -0.85 1.17 -10.65
N PHE A 202 -1.97 1.19 -9.94
CA PHE A 202 -2.13 1.99 -8.73
C PHE A 202 -1.42 1.36 -7.54
N SER A 203 -0.75 2.19 -6.74
CA SER A 203 -0.12 1.80 -5.49
C SER A 203 -0.28 2.89 -4.43
N ASP A 204 -0.46 2.47 -3.18
CA ASP A 204 -0.39 3.32 -2.01
C ASP A 204 0.21 2.58 -0.79
N TYR A 205 0.34 3.30 0.31
CA TYR A 205 0.84 2.76 1.57
C TYR A 205 -0.29 2.32 2.52
N GLY A 206 -1.51 2.19 2.02
CA GLY A 206 -2.66 1.82 2.81
C GLY A 206 -2.94 2.81 3.95
N THR A 207 -3.35 2.27 5.09
CA THR A 207 -3.61 3.04 6.31
C THR A 207 -2.40 3.14 7.24
N THR A 208 -1.22 2.76 6.75
CA THR A 208 0.04 2.86 7.49
C THR A 208 1.15 3.33 6.57
N ARG A 209 1.76 4.44 6.92
CA ARG A 209 2.93 4.90 6.22
C ARG A 209 4.20 4.23 6.74
N PHE A 210 5.14 4.04 5.84
CA PHE A 210 6.53 3.72 6.16
C PHE A 210 7.39 4.97 6.06
N THR A 211 8.23 5.19 7.03
CA THR A 211 9.49 5.89 6.83
C THR A 211 10.56 4.82 6.70
N ASN A 212 11.48 4.97 5.76
CA ASN A 212 12.70 4.16 5.71
C ASN A 212 13.60 4.45 6.94
N ASP A 213 13.28 5.50 7.66
CA ASP A 213 13.95 5.94 8.88
C ASP A 213 13.18 5.42 10.09
N THR A 214 13.22 4.10 10.32
CA THR A 214 13.13 3.62 11.70
C THR A 214 14.43 4.03 12.35
N PRO A 215 14.43 4.85 13.42
CA PRO A 215 15.64 5.12 14.17
C PRO A 215 16.24 3.78 14.60
N GLU A 216 17.43 3.46 14.12
CA GLU A 216 18.18 2.31 14.61
C GLU A 216 18.36 2.51 16.11
N GLY A 217 17.78 1.63 16.91
CA GLY A 217 18.11 1.50 18.33
C GLY A 217 17.07 1.97 19.34
N GLU A 218 15.91 2.48 18.98
CA GLU A 218 14.85 2.69 19.96
C GLU A 218 13.98 1.44 20.12
N ASN A 219 14.22 0.71 21.19
CA ASN A 219 13.27 -0.25 21.74
C ASN A 219 12.02 0.52 22.20
N PHE A 220 11.08 0.76 21.29
CA PHE A 220 9.77 1.28 21.66
C PHE A 220 9.06 0.22 22.52
N PHE A 221 9.12 0.39 23.81
CA PHE A 221 8.28 -0.35 24.74
C PHE A 221 6.82 0.06 24.49
N PHE A 222 6.08 -0.80 23.79
CA PHE A 222 4.64 -0.62 23.46
C PHE A 222 3.72 -0.67 24.69
N SER A 223 4.25 -0.64 25.91
CA SER A 223 3.47 -0.87 27.11
C SER A 223 2.35 0.16 27.37
N ASN A 224 2.40 1.34 26.72
CA ASN A 224 1.44 2.43 27.00
C ASN A 224 0.94 3.13 25.73
N ALA A 225 0.84 2.44 24.60
CA ALA A 225 0.31 3.03 23.37
C ALA A 225 -1.22 3.14 23.44
N ALA A 226 -1.76 4.33 23.18
CA ALA A 226 -3.20 4.52 23.02
C ALA A 226 -3.75 3.68 21.87
N ASP A 227 -4.97 3.18 22.02
CA ASP A 227 -5.71 2.49 20.96
C ASP A 227 -5.92 3.43 19.75
N LYS A 228 -5.81 2.90 18.54
CA LYS A 228 -5.90 3.69 17.30
C LYS A 228 -6.73 2.95 16.27
N ILE A 229 -7.67 3.65 15.64
CA ILE A 229 -8.39 3.19 14.45
C ILE A 229 -8.00 4.09 13.28
N LYS A 230 -7.72 3.49 12.13
CA LYS A 230 -7.31 4.15 10.90
C LYS A 230 -8.24 3.72 9.77
N TYR A 231 -9.36 4.38 9.65
CA TYR A 231 -10.42 4.04 8.72
C TYR A 231 -10.29 4.83 7.42
N SER A 232 -10.66 4.23 6.30
CA SER A 232 -10.71 4.87 4.99
C SER A 232 -12.14 5.06 4.52
N THR A 233 -12.47 6.22 3.99
CA THR A 233 -13.68 6.46 3.21
C THR A 233 -13.34 6.63 1.73
N TRP A 234 -14.31 7.01 0.91
CA TRP A 234 -14.09 7.25 -0.51
C TRP A 234 -13.11 8.39 -0.79
N ASP A 235 -13.12 9.42 0.06
CA ASP A 235 -12.45 10.70 -0.15
C ASP A 235 -11.46 11.09 0.95
N LYS A 236 -11.46 10.37 2.09
CA LYS A 236 -10.59 10.72 3.22
C LYS A 236 -10.18 9.51 4.06
N TYR A 237 -9.19 9.74 4.89
CA TYR A 237 -8.81 8.87 6.00
C TYR A 237 -9.32 9.47 7.31
N ILE A 238 -9.86 8.63 8.18
CA ILE A 238 -10.29 8.98 9.54
C ILE A 238 -9.31 8.34 10.51
N PHE A 239 -8.59 9.14 11.25
CA PHE A 239 -7.66 8.71 12.27
C PHE A 239 -8.26 8.98 13.66
N MET A 240 -8.51 7.92 14.42
CA MET A 240 -9.03 8.02 15.76
C MET A 240 -8.00 7.53 16.76
N LYS A 241 -7.71 8.32 17.79
CA LYS A 241 -6.79 7.97 18.87
C LYS A 241 -7.49 8.04 20.22
N GLY A 242 -7.51 6.93 20.90
CA GLY A 242 -8.13 6.79 22.21
C GLY A 242 -7.32 7.39 23.35
N LYS A 243 -7.81 7.20 24.57
CA LYS A 243 -7.12 7.61 25.79
C LYS A 243 -5.88 6.75 26.03
N LYS A 244 -4.82 7.39 26.55
CA LYS A 244 -3.62 6.67 26.96
C LYS A 244 -3.97 5.74 28.14
N ASP A 245 -3.35 4.56 28.18
CA ASP A 245 -3.47 3.57 29.24
C ASP A 245 -4.90 3.00 29.46
N VAL A 246 -5.82 3.24 28.53
CA VAL A 246 -7.19 2.72 28.56
C VAL A 246 -7.47 1.96 27.27
N LYS A 247 -7.95 0.72 27.40
CA LYS A 247 -8.46 -0.07 26.27
C LYS A 247 -9.83 0.42 25.88
N ASN A 248 -9.92 1.22 24.84
CA ASN A 248 -11.18 1.84 24.43
C ASN A 248 -11.51 1.64 22.95
N TYR A 249 -11.02 0.56 22.32
CA TYR A 249 -11.38 0.24 20.94
C TYR A 249 -12.89 0.10 20.70
N ILE A 250 -13.66 -0.36 21.70
CA ILE A 250 -15.12 -0.49 21.56
C ILE A 250 -15.76 0.89 21.45
N GLU A 251 -15.35 1.83 22.29
CA GLU A 251 -15.84 3.21 22.26
C GLU A 251 -15.48 3.91 20.96
N LEU A 252 -14.22 3.75 20.51
CA LEU A 252 -13.76 4.28 19.22
C LEU A 252 -14.55 3.66 18.06
N ALA A 253 -14.85 2.36 18.12
CA ALA A 253 -15.65 1.70 17.10
C ALA A 253 -17.09 2.20 17.07
N LYS A 254 -17.71 2.40 18.24
CA LYS A 254 -19.07 2.99 18.35
C LYS A 254 -19.08 4.38 17.73
N GLU A 255 -18.15 5.24 18.15
CA GLU A 255 -18.02 6.59 17.61
C GLU A 255 -17.81 6.57 16.08
N LEU A 256 -16.99 5.63 15.57
CA LEU A 256 -16.76 5.49 14.13
C LEU A 256 -18.03 5.09 13.38
N VAL A 257 -18.78 4.08 13.84
CA VAL A 257 -19.97 3.60 13.12
C VAL A 257 -21.16 4.57 13.20
N GLU A 258 -21.18 5.47 14.18
CA GLU A 258 -22.18 6.54 14.31
C GLU A 258 -21.89 7.76 13.42
N ARG A 259 -20.73 7.80 12.79
CA ARG A 259 -20.36 8.90 11.90
C ARG A 259 -21.14 8.86 10.59
N PRO A 260 -21.55 10.02 10.05
CA PRO A 260 -22.29 10.08 8.78
C PRO A 260 -21.47 9.65 7.55
N ASP A 261 -20.15 9.64 7.65
CA ASP A 261 -19.23 9.22 6.62
C ASP A 261 -18.73 7.77 6.80
N PHE A 262 -19.23 7.04 7.79
CA PHE A 262 -18.99 5.61 7.90
C PHE A 262 -19.69 4.89 6.74
N LEU A 263 -18.98 3.96 6.10
CA LEU A 263 -19.49 3.23 4.95
C LEU A 263 -20.30 1.99 5.40
N ASP A 264 -21.50 2.22 5.97
CA ASP A 264 -22.28 1.17 6.63
C ASP A 264 -22.64 0.01 5.69
N ASP A 265 -23.06 0.31 4.45
CA ASP A 265 -23.43 -0.70 3.44
C ASP A 265 -22.22 -1.27 2.69
N PHE A 266 -20.99 -0.88 3.03
CA PHE A 266 -19.80 -1.34 2.33
C PHE A 266 -19.39 -2.74 2.76
N ASN A 267 -19.47 -3.69 1.82
CA ASN A 267 -19.19 -5.10 2.07
C ASN A 267 -17.68 -5.39 2.03
N SER A 268 -17.05 -5.44 3.18
CA SER A 268 -15.70 -5.98 3.39
C SER A 268 -15.62 -6.67 4.75
N PHE A 269 -14.77 -7.68 4.87
CA PHE A 269 -14.52 -8.33 6.16
C PHE A 269 -14.15 -7.31 7.25
N GLY A 270 -13.29 -6.35 6.91
CA GLY A 270 -12.86 -5.31 7.85
C GLY A 270 -13.99 -4.46 8.35
N ASN A 271 -14.89 -4.02 7.47
CA ASN A 271 -16.05 -3.20 7.81
C ASN A 271 -17.03 -3.95 8.72
N GLU A 272 -17.35 -5.19 8.38
CA GLU A 272 -18.22 -6.04 9.19
C GLU A 272 -17.64 -6.31 10.58
N GLU A 273 -16.35 -6.55 10.70
CA GLU A 273 -15.69 -6.73 12.00
C GLU A 273 -15.70 -5.46 12.85
N ILE A 274 -15.52 -4.29 12.24
CA ILE A 274 -15.63 -2.99 12.93
C ILE A 274 -17.05 -2.82 13.50
N LYS A 275 -18.09 -3.03 12.68
CA LYS A 275 -19.50 -2.99 13.13
C LYS A 275 -19.74 -3.97 14.27
N ARG A 276 -19.26 -5.21 14.13
CA ARG A 276 -19.39 -6.25 15.16
C ARG A 276 -18.71 -5.86 16.48
N LYS A 277 -17.54 -5.21 16.42
CA LYS A 277 -16.83 -4.72 17.61
C LYS A 277 -17.55 -3.56 18.29
N ALA A 278 -18.17 -2.67 17.53
CA ALA A 278 -18.96 -1.57 18.05
C ALA A 278 -20.14 -2.04 18.92
N THR A 279 -20.69 -3.24 18.69
CA THR A 279 -21.75 -3.80 19.58
C THR A 279 -21.25 -4.15 21.00
N GLY A 280 -19.93 -4.27 21.20
CA GLY A 280 -19.33 -4.68 22.48
C GLY A 280 -19.43 -6.17 22.81
N ASN A 281 -20.17 -6.97 22.04
CA ASN A 281 -20.49 -8.38 22.38
C ASN A 281 -19.36 -9.37 22.10
N ASN A 282 -18.32 -9.00 21.36
CA ASN A 282 -17.31 -9.92 20.82
C ASN A 282 -15.87 -9.59 21.27
N GLY A 283 -15.74 -9.05 22.47
CA GLY A 283 -14.45 -8.63 23.02
C GLY A 283 -13.82 -7.45 22.27
N VAL A 284 -12.85 -6.83 22.89
CA VAL A 284 -12.21 -5.58 22.41
C VAL A 284 -11.35 -5.79 21.16
N GLY A 285 -10.77 -6.98 21.01
CA GLY A 285 -9.68 -7.20 20.08
C GLY A 285 -8.34 -6.63 20.59
N ASN A 286 -7.29 -6.83 19.85
CA ASN A 286 -5.98 -6.26 20.12
C ASN A 286 -5.53 -5.40 18.93
N HIS A 287 -4.40 -4.70 19.06
CA HIS A 287 -3.85 -3.85 18.01
C HIS A 287 -3.75 -4.55 16.65
N MET A 288 -3.30 -5.80 16.61
CA MET A 288 -3.19 -6.58 15.38
C MET A 288 -4.56 -6.78 14.69
N ASN A 289 -5.62 -7.03 15.46
CA ASN A 289 -6.97 -7.18 14.90
C ASN A 289 -7.43 -5.89 14.21
N TRP A 290 -7.21 -4.73 14.83
CA TRP A 290 -7.59 -3.45 14.27
C TRP A 290 -6.79 -3.09 13.02
N VAL A 291 -5.49 -3.43 12.97
CA VAL A 291 -4.70 -3.36 11.73
C VAL A 291 -5.32 -4.25 10.66
N THR A 292 -5.72 -5.48 11.01
CA THR A 292 -6.37 -6.41 10.06
C THR A 292 -7.65 -5.81 9.48
N TYR A 293 -8.52 -5.27 10.33
CA TYR A 293 -9.82 -4.74 9.88
C TYR A 293 -9.65 -3.51 8.98
N CYS A 294 -8.85 -2.54 9.43
CA CYS A 294 -8.63 -1.31 8.67
C CYS A 294 -7.91 -1.58 7.34
N CYS A 295 -6.89 -2.44 7.33
CA CYS A 295 -6.16 -2.79 6.13
C CYS A 295 -7.03 -3.56 5.12
N ASN A 296 -7.81 -4.56 5.58
CA ASN A 296 -8.73 -5.31 4.71
C ASN A 296 -9.77 -4.38 4.09
N HIS A 297 -10.42 -3.54 4.91
CA HIS A 297 -11.40 -2.57 4.45
C HIS A 297 -10.79 -1.63 3.40
N HIS A 298 -9.61 -1.07 3.68
CA HIS A 298 -8.93 -0.17 2.75
C HIS A 298 -8.63 -0.85 1.40
N ILE A 299 -8.06 -2.06 1.40
CA ILE A 299 -7.76 -2.79 0.17
C ILE A 299 -9.02 -3.01 -0.67
N VAL A 300 -10.11 -3.47 -0.05
CA VAL A 300 -11.37 -3.69 -0.77
C VAL A 300 -11.93 -2.38 -1.30
N LEU A 301 -11.87 -1.29 -0.53
CA LEU A 301 -12.32 0.03 -0.93
C LEU A 301 -11.55 0.54 -2.16
N VAL A 302 -10.23 0.46 -2.16
CA VAL A 302 -9.38 0.85 -3.30
C VAL A 302 -9.73 0.03 -4.54
N LEU A 303 -9.90 -1.28 -4.41
CA LEU A 303 -10.30 -2.13 -5.54
C LEU A 303 -11.65 -1.73 -6.13
N ARG A 304 -12.61 -1.27 -5.32
CA ARG A 304 -13.90 -0.75 -5.80
C ARG A 304 -13.73 0.61 -6.48
N GLN A 305 -12.87 1.49 -5.93
CA GLN A 305 -12.56 2.79 -6.54
C GLN A 305 -11.91 2.65 -7.94
N LEU A 306 -11.00 1.69 -8.10
CA LEU A 306 -10.33 1.42 -9.38
C LEU A 306 -11.26 0.74 -10.40
N SER A 307 -12.41 0.21 -9.98
CA SER A 307 -13.36 -0.50 -10.84
C SER A 307 -14.50 0.37 -11.35
N GLN A 308 -14.60 1.62 -10.86
CA GLN A 308 -15.57 2.63 -11.30
C GLN A 308 -15.09 3.38 -12.54
#